data_35be749e308f8ceeccef43421c0efd79
#
_entry.id   35be749e308f8ceeccef43421c0efd79
#
_cell.length_a   1.000
_cell.length_b   1.000
_cell.length_c   1.000
_cell.angle_alpha   90.00
_cell.angle_beta   90.00
_cell.angle_gamma   90.00
#
_symmetry.space_group_name_H-M   'P 1'
#
loop_
_entity.id
_entity.type
_entity.pdbx_description
1 polymer ?
#
loop_
_entity_poly.entity_id
_entity_poly.type
_entity_poly.pdbx_seq_one_letter_code
_entity_poly.pdbx_strand_id
1 'polypeptide(L)'
;MILKRGDFSLYEPSQSAKRMLRGGTALLLALLLCGAVGAGAAEMTDTRMLVPVGHTVGIKLFSRGVVVVKLSEGGTPAKAGGLQTGDVIVKCAGSSVTSTEQFQSLLQKSGGETTDLQVKRDGSSVTLSVEPEQNERGVYGIGAWIRDSMAGIGTMTYYDPATGAFGALGHGIADVDTAQLMPFSNGSILPSTVKAVKKGESGAAGELRGDFDLTGDLGDLYANTSNGIFGILEADDYSPVLGDAVPVGRAQTGPA
;
A
#
# COMPACT_ATOMS: atom_id res chain seq x y z
N MET A 1 -69.47 52.49 31.32
CA MET A 1 -69.48 52.17 29.91
C MET A 1 -68.97 50.75 29.77
N ILE A 2 -69.88 49.79 29.65
CA ILE A 2 -69.63 48.36 29.78
C ILE A 2 -69.49 47.84 28.33
N LEU A 3 -68.30 47.31 28.00
CA LEU A 3 -68.05 46.66 26.72
C LEU A 3 -68.41 45.17 26.82
N LYS A 4 -69.39 44.78 26.00
CA LYS A 4 -69.88 43.39 25.85
C LYS A 4 -68.76 42.49 25.27
N ARG A 5 -68.51 41.38 25.89
CA ARG A 5 -67.68 40.26 25.43
C ARG A 5 -68.42 39.54 24.28
N GLY A 6 -67.86 39.55 23.11
CA GLY A 6 -68.39 38.78 21.99
C GLY A 6 -68.03 37.30 22.14
N ASP A 7 -69.03 36.44 22.08
CA ASP A 7 -68.90 34.98 22.01
C ASP A 7 -68.32 34.56 20.66
N PHE A 8 -67.11 34.01 20.70
CA PHE A 8 -66.50 33.33 19.56
C PHE A 8 -66.96 31.87 19.54
N SER A 9 -68.02 31.59 18.77
CA SER A 9 -68.46 30.21 18.54
C SER A 9 -67.40 29.52 17.64
N LEU A 10 -66.68 28.58 18.22
CA LEU A 10 -65.79 27.71 17.46
C LEU A 10 -66.65 26.77 16.58
N TYR A 11 -66.51 26.89 15.29
CA TYR A 11 -67.16 26.02 14.30
C TYR A 11 -66.62 24.59 14.47
N GLU A 12 -67.46 23.68 15.01
CA GLU A 12 -67.13 22.26 15.04
C GLU A 12 -67.44 21.61 13.69
N PRO A 13 -66.47 21.00 13.04
CA PRO A 13 -66.75 20.33 11.76
C PRO A 13 -67.63 19.10 12.00
N SER A 14 -68.60 18.89 11.11
CA SER A 14 -69.55 17.81 11.17
C SER A 14 -68.89 16.42 11.20
N GLN A 15 -69.58 15.42 11.75
CA GLN A 15 -69.07 14.05 11.84
C GLN A 15 -68.69 13.45 10.47
N SER A 16 -69.35 13.86 9.40
CA SER A 16 -69.01 13.48 8.03
C SER A 16 -67.71 14.06 7.54
N ALA A 17 -67.40 15.33 7.86
CA ALA A 17 -66.13 15.97 7.54
C ALA A 17 -64.93 15.32 8.28
N LYS A 18 -65.16 14.91 9.55
CA LYS A 18 -64.14 14.16 10.35
C LYS A 18 -63.87 12.76 9.78
N ARG A 19 -64.89 12.10 9.18
CA ARG A 19 -64.71 10.81 8.50
C ARG A 19 -64.01 10.95 7.17
N MET A 20 -64.31 11.96 6.34
CA MET A 20 -63.60 12.24 5.08
C MET A 20 -62.15 12.60 5.30
N LEU A 21 -61.82 13.41 6.33
CA LEU A 21 -60.46 13.77 6.67
C LEU A 21 -59.64 12.55 7.13
N ARG A 22 -60.24 11.65 7.94
CA ARG A 22 -59.59 10.40 8.35
C ARG A 22 -59.39 9.41 7.19
N GLY A 23 -60.29 9.33 6.24
CA GLY A 23 -60.15 8.53 5.03
C GLY A 23 -59.07 9.07 4.08
N GLY A 24 -59.00 10.40 3.92
CA GLY A 24 -57.99 11.05 3.09
C GLY A 24 -56.59 10.90 3.66
N THR A 25 -56.42 11.04 4.96
CA THR A 25 -55.11 10.83 5.60
C THR A 25 -54.64 9.38 5.53
N ALA A 26 -55.54 8.40 5.68
CA ALA A 26 -55.20 6.98 5.58
C ALA A 26 -54.79 6.61 4.14
N LEU A 27 -55.46 7.18 3.13
CA LEU A 27 -55.14 6.97 1.70
C LEU A 27 -53.78 7.61 1.34
N LEU A 28 -53.48 8.80 1.88
CA LEU A 28 -52.20 9.46 1.66
C LEU A 28 -51.03 8.72 2.33
N LEU A 29 -51.25 8.18 3.55
CA LEU A 29 -50.26 7.34 4.21
C LEU A 29 -50.03 6.02 3.48
N ALA A 30 -51.09 5.40 2.92
CA ALA A 30 -50.97 4.18 2.13
C ALA A 30 -50.23 4.43 0.81
N LEU A 31 -50.45 5.56 0.14
CA LEU A 31 -49.72 5.96 -1.05
C LEU A 31 -48.23 6.29 -0.76
N LEU A 32 -47.93 6.91 0.38
CA LEU A 32 -46.56 7.15 0.83
C LEU A 32 -45.82 5.85 1.18
N LEU A 33 -46.51 4.88 1.80
CA LEU A 33 -45.93 3.57 2.11
C LEU A 33 -45.75 2.70 0.85
N CYS A 34 -46.63 2.75 -0.15
CA CYS A 34 -46.45 2.07 -1.43
C CYS A 34 -45.35 2.70 -2.30
N GLY A 35 -45.12 4.03 -2.18
CA GLY A 35 -44.02 4.72 -2.87
C GLY A 35 -42.64 4.40 -2.33
N ALA A 36 -42.55 3.96 -1.06
CA ALA A 36 -41.27 3.61 -0.42
C ALA A 36 -40.76 2.19 -0.78
N VAL A 37 -41.58 1.33 -1.33
CA VAL A 37 -41.22 -0.05 -1.70
C VAL A 37 -40.61 -0.14 -3.12
N GLY A 38 -40.59 0.95 -3.87
CA GLY A 38 -40.08 1.00 -5.26
C GLY A 38 -38.67 1.55 -5.40
N ALA A 39 -38.02 2.00 -4.32
CA ALA A 39 -36.58 2.31 -4.30
C ALA A 39 -35.79 1.03 -4.02
N GLY A 40 -35.99 -0.01 -4.83
CA GLY A 40 -34.98 -1.04 -5.00
C GLY A 40 -33.73 -0.31 -5.50
N ALA A 41 -32.73 -0.10 -4.62
CA ALA A 41 -31.40 0.19 -5.07
C ALA A 41 -31.06 -0.94 -6.07
N ALA A 42 -31.09 -0.63 -7.36
CA ALA A 42 -30.32 -1.40 -8.30
C ALA A 42 -28.89 -1.30 -7.74
N GLU A 43 -28.44 -2.33 -7.04
CA GLU A 43 -27.01 -2.59 -6.92
C GLU A 43 -26.55 -2.64 -8.38
N MET A 44 -26.08 -1.52 -8.86
CA MET A 44 -25.15 -1.53 -9.97
C MET A 44 -23.93 -2.27 -9.39
N THR A 45 -23.98 -3.58 -9.46
CA THR A 45 -22.79 -4.41 -9.41
C THR A 45 -22.03 -4.05 -10.68
N ASP A 46 -21.31 -2.93 -10.61
CA ASP A 46 -20.25 -2.66 -11.56
C ASP A 46 -19.24 -3.80 -11.37
N THR A 47 -19.46 -4.86 -12.16
CA THR A 47 -18.65 -6.06 -12.08
C THR A 47 -17.30 -5.69 -12.63
N ARG A 48 -16.35 -5.44 -11.73
CA ARG A 48 -14.97 -5.11 -12.12
C ARG A 48 -14.44 -6.20 -13.03
N MET A 49 -13.93 -5.79 -14.17
CA MET A 49 -13.33 -6.68 -15.15
C MET A 49 -11.81 -6.61 -15.00
N LEU A 50 -11.15 -7.75 -14.81
CA LEU A 50 -9.71 -7.84 -14.71
C LEU A 50 -9.17 -8.85 -15.72
N VAL A 51 -7.99 -8.59 -16.24
CA VAL A 51 -7.23 -9.53 -17.07
C VAL A 51 -6.32 -10.35 -16.16
N PRO A 52 -6.50 -11.68 -16.04
CA PRO A 52 -5.52 -12.54 -15.40
C PRO A 52 -4.26 -12.58 -16.27
N VAL A 53 -3.10 -12.35 -15.62
CA VAL A 53 -1.81 -12.27 -16.32
C VAL A 53 -1.01 -13.56 -16.05
N GLY A 54 0.04 -13.55 -15.31
CA GLY A 54 0.92 -14.71 -15.07
C GLY A 54 2.26 -14.60 -15.76
N HIS A 55 2.56 -13.44 -16.37
CA HIS A 55 3.86 -13.16 -16.95
C HIS A 55 4.86 -12.68 -15.91
N THR A 56 6.13 -13.02 -16.14
CA THR A 56 7.22 -12.53 -15.32
C THR A 56 7.52 -11.07 -15.64
N VAL A 57 7.82 -10.32 -14.58
CA VAL A 57 8.25 -8.92 -14.63
C VAL A 57 9.47 -8.74 -13.74
N GLY A 58 10.37 -7.85 -14.13
CA GLY A 58 11.38 -7.31 -13.23
C GLY A 58 10.72 -6.33 -12.27
N ILE A 59 11.20 -6.29 -11.04
CA ILE A 59 10.67 -5.41 -10.01
C ILE A 59 11.87 -4.72 -9.37
N LYS A 60 11.80 -3.39 -9.28
CA LYS A 60 12.76 -2.57 -8.55
C LYS A 60 12.01 -1.72 -7.55
N LEU A 61 12.42 -1.79 -6.28
CA LEU A 61 11.78 -1.09 -5.17
C LEU A 61 12.82 -0.32 -4.38
N PHE A 62 12.51 0.93 -4.03
CA PHE A 62 13.32 1.78 -3.17
C PHE A 62 12.64 1.98 -1.82
N SER A 63 13.45 1.94 -0.76
CA SER A 63 13.02 2.15 0.60
C SER A 63 12.88 3.63 0.92
N ARG A 64 11.99 3.94 1.86
CA ARG A 64 11.92 5.26 2.49
C ARG A 64 12.95 5.37 3.62
N GLY A 65 14.20 5.65 3.26
CA GLY A 65 15.35 5.61 4.15
C GLY A 65 16.21 4.36 3.92
N VAL A 66 17.20 4.13 4.76
CA VAL A 66 18.08 2.95 4.69
C VAL A 66 17.77 1.96 5.80
N VAL A 67 17.52 0.71 5.43
CA VAL A 67 17.19 -0.38 6.36
C VAL A 67 18.47 -0.98 6.92
N VAL A 68 18.56 -1.12 8.21
CA VAL A 68 19.64 -1.83 8.89
C VAL A 68 19.38 -3.33 8.81
N VAL A 69 20.12 -4.03 7.97
CA VAL A 69 19.93 -5.48 7.75
C VAL A 69 20.79 -6.34 8.67
N LYS A 70 21.94 -5.80 9.13
CA LYS A 70 22.83 -6.49 10.06
C LYS A 70 23.74 -5.49 10.77
N LEU A 71 24.15 -5.79 11.99
CA LEU A 71 25.21 -5.09 12.71
C LEU A 71 26.49 -5.93 12.70
N SER A 72 27.63 -5.30 12.43
CA SER A 72 28.93 -5.96 12.45
C SER A 72 29.23 -6.50 13.84
N GLU A 73 30.07 -7.52 13.93
CA GLU A 73 30.50 -8.10 15.21
C GLU A 73 31.39 -7.12 15.98
N GLY A 74 31.50 -7.31 17.30
CA GLY A 74 32.25 -6.44 18.19
C GLY A 74 31.47 -5.23 18.71
N GLY A 75 32.16 -4.34 19.40
CA GLY A 75 31.61 -3.08 19.92
C GLY A 75 31.64 -2.00 18.84
N THR A 76 30.63 -1.93 17.98
CA THR A 76 30.57 -0.95 16.91
C THR A 76 29.80 0.30 17.33
N PRO A 77 30.04 1.47 16.71
CA PRO A 77 29.27 2.70 16.96
C PRO A 77 27.76 2.50 16.85
N ALA A 78 27.30 1.71 15.89
CA ALA A 78 25.89 1.39 15.73
C ALA A 78 25.32 0.67 16.95
N LYS A 79 26.02 -0.34 17.48
CA LYS A 79 25.60 -1.07 18.69
C LYS A 79 25.68 -0.19 19.94
N ALA A 80 26.74 0.59 20.09
CA ALA A 80 26.92 1.50 21.23
C ALA A 80 25.79 2.57 21.24
N GLY A 81 25.40 3.09 20.08
CA GLY A 81 24.29 4.03 19.92
C GLY A 81 22.90 3.39 20.00
N GLY A 82 22.81 2.07 20.18
CA GLY A 82 21.52 1.36 20.33
C GLY A 82 20.76 1.09 19.04
N LEU A 83 21.44 1.14 17.88
CA LEU A 83 20.85 0.75 16.59
C LEU A 83 20.57 -0.75 16.57
N GLN A 84 19.52 -1.16 15.92
CA GLN A 84 19.06 -2.55 15.84
C GLN A 84 18.83 -2.97 14.39
N THR A 85 18.96 -4.26 14.13
CA THR A 85 18.51 -4.86 12.86
C THR A 85 17.00 -4.62 12.70
N GLY A 86 16.58 -4.20 11.49
CA GLY A 86 15.21 -3.80 11.21
C GLY A 86 14.92 -2.31 11.38
N ASP A 87 15.83 -1.53 12.01
CA ASP A 87 15.69 -0.08 12.03
C ASP A 87 15.77 0.50 10.63
N VAL A 88 14.96 1.53 10.36
CA VAL A 88 15.03 2.30 9.12
C VAL A 88 15.55 3.69 9.43
N ILE A 89 16.77 4.00 9.02
CA ILE A 89 17.38 5.31 9.21
C ILE A 89 16.76 6.28 8.20
N VAL A 90 16.06 7.29 8.70
CA VAL A 90 15.35 8.29 7.86
C VAL A 90 15.99 9.68 7.92
N LYS A 91 16.82 9.95 8.96
CA LYS A 91 17.62 11.18 9.03
C LYS A 91 18.97 10.91 9.69
N CYS A 92 19.97 11.70 9.29
CA CYS A 92 21.31 11.75 9.87
C CYS A 92 21.72 13.22 10.01
N ALA A 93 22.12 13.65 11.18
CA ALA A 93 22.46 15.05 11.48
C ALA A 93 21.37 16.05 11.02
N GLY A 94 20.11 15.72 11.26
CA GLY A 94 18.95 16.53 10.83
C GLY A 94 18.60 16.46 9.33
N SER A 95 19.50 15.97 8.48
CA SER A 95 19.28 15.82 7.04
C SER A 95 18.54 14.52 6.72
N SER A 96 17.62 14.55 5.75
CA SER A 96 16.93 13.34 5.29
C SER A 96 17.89 12.34 4.66
N VAL A 97 17.63 11.05 4.88
CA VAL A 97 18.38 9.93 4.29
C VAL A 97 17.44 9.21 3.32
N THR A 98 17.81 9.16 2.04
CA THR A 98 17.03 8.52 0.98
C THR A 98 17.80 7.41 0.26
N SER A 99 19.13 7.37 0.42
CA SER A 99 19.97 6.31 -0.15
C SER A 99 21.18 5.99 0.73
N THR A 100 21.79 4.85 0.47
CA THR A 100 23.03 4.40 1.14
C THR A 100 24.19 5.36 0.88
N GLU A 101 24.31 5.89 -0.34
CA GLU A 101 25.35 6.84 -0.72
C GLU A 101 25.18 8.18 0.01
N GLN A 102 23.93 8.66 0.12
CA GLN A 102 23.64 9.89 0.86
C GLN A 102 23.95 9.71 2.34
N PHE A 103 23.56 8.59 2.94
CA PHE A 103 23.87 8.29 4.33
C PHE A 103 25.38 8.26 4.56
N GLN A 104 26.13 7.55 3.70
CA GLN A 104 27.59 7.50 3.77
C GLN A 104 28.23 8.89 3.65
N SER A 105 27.71 9.73 2.75
CA SER A 105 28.17 11.13 2.60
C SER A 105 27.95 11.96 3.86
N LEU A 106 26.80 11.76 4.55
CA LEU A 106 26.51 12.46 5.80
C LEU A 106 27.44 12.00 6.92
N LEU A 107 27.74 10.70 7.03
CA LEU A 107 28.72 10.19 7.97
C LEU A 107 30.15 10.74 7.72
N GLN A 108 30.54 10.87 6.44
CA GLN A 108 31.83 11.50 6.10
C GLN A 108 31.90 12.97 6.56
N LYS A 109 30.80 13.71 6.36
CA LYS A 109 30.72 15.14 6.75
C LYS A 109 30.77 15.35 8.26
N SER A 110 30.36 14.37 9.07
CA SER A 110 30.46 14.48 10.54
C SER A 110 31.90 14.46 11.05
N GLY A 111 32.84 13.95 10.23
CA GLY A 111 34.27 13.90 10.65
C GLY A 111 34.54 13.05 11.88
N GLY A 112 33.65 12.13 12.24
CA GLY A 112 33.71 11.32 13.45
C GLY A 112 33.02 11.93 14.66
N GLU A 113 32.46 13.14 14.55
CA GLU A 113 31.70 13.74 15.64
C GLU A 113 30.41 12.96 15.91
N THR A 114 29.97 12.95 17.17
CA THR A 114 28.69 12.35 17.56
C THR A 114 27.55 12.89 16.70
N THR A 115 26.81 11.98 16.07
CA THR A 115 25.81 12.30 15.07
C THR A 115 24.48 11.68 15.46
N ASP A 116 23.41 12.47 15.41
CA ASP A 116 22.06 12.00 15.69
C ASP A 116 21.46 11.33 14.46
N LEU A 117 20.96 10.11 14.66
CA LEU A 117 20.17 9.35 13.71
C LEU A 117 18.71 9.33 14.14
N GLN A 118 17.80 9.71 13.25
CA GLN A 118 16.39 9.44 13.44
C GLN A 118 16.04 8.14 12.71
N VAL A 119 15.57 7.15 13.47
CA VAL A 119 15.17 5.84 12.93
C VAL A 119 13.69 5.59 13.13
N LYS A 120 13.13 4.78 12.27
CA LYS A 120 11.81 4.15 12.45
C LYS A 120 12.04 2.72 12.94
N ARG A 121 11.48 2.40 14.10
CA ARG A 121 11.51 1.09 14.75
C ARG A 121 10.09 0.72 15.14
N ASP A 122 9.56 -0.39 14.61
CA ASP A 122 8.19 -0.86 14.88
C ASP A 122 7.13 0.25 14.72
N GLY A 123 7.26 1.04 13.64
CA GLY A 123 6.37 2.17 13.35
C GLY A 123 6.62 3.46 14.16
N SER A 124 7.41 3.39 15.25
CA SER A 124 7.74 4.54 16.09
C SER A 124 9.00 5.27 15.62
N SER A 125 9.11 6.57 15.93
CA SER A 125 10.35 7.33 15.71
C SER A 125 11.21 7.30 16.94
N VAL A 126 12.50 6.93 16.77
CA VAL A 126 13.52 6.92 17.83
C VAL A 126 14.70 7.77 17.36
N THR A 127 15.26 8.59 18.26
CA THR A 127 16.50 9.31 18.00
C THR A 127 17.62 8.59 18.76
N LEU A 128 18.68 8.28 18.03
CA LEU A 128 19.88 7.60 18.54
C LEU A 128 21.10 8.47 18.24
N SER A 129 22.06 8.51 19.14
CA SER A 129 23.33 9.20 18.91
C SER A 129 24.42 8.17 18.67
N VAL A 130 25.15 8.32 17.58
CA VAL A 130 26.27 7.45 17.18
C VAL A 130 27.53 8.28 16.98
N GLU A 131 28.67 7.70 17.27
CA GLU A 131 30.00 8.30 17.03
C GLU A 131 30.68 7.50 15.90
N PRO A 132 30.68 7.97 14.63
CA PRO A 132 31.26 7.23 13.53
C PRO A 132 32.74 7.04 13.69
N GLU A 133 33.24 5.83 13.45
CA GLU A 133 34.66 5.49 13.49
C GLU A 133 35.24 5.39 12.08
N GLN A 134 36.50 5.81 11.95
CA GLN A 134 37.23 5.74 10.68
C GLN A 134 37.81 4.34 10.49
N ASN A 135 37.56 3.73 9.35
CA ASN A 135 38.18 2.47 8.97
C ASN A 135 39.63 2.69 8.43
N GLU A 136 40.33 1.60 8.13
CA GLU A 136 41.70 1.62 7.60
C GLU A 136 41.88 2.42 6.31
N ARG A 137 40.78 2.66 5.57
CA ARG A 137 40.74 3.43 4.31
C ARG A 137 40.40 4.90 4.53
N GLY A 138 40.30 5.35 5.77
CA GLY A 138 39.91 6.72 6.08
C GLY A 138 38.41 7.02 5.93
N VAL A 139 37.57 6.00 5.82
CA VAL A 139 36.14 6.15 5.63
C VAL A 139 35.42 6.01 6.95
N TYR A 140 34.62 7.01 7.32
CA TYR A 140 33.79 6.95 8.52
C TYR A 140 32.60 6.02 8.33
N GLY A 141 32.36 5.16 9.31
CA GLY A 141 31.28 4.19 9.32
C GLY A 141 30.77 3.93 10.73
N ILE A 142 29.64 3.27 10.83
CA ILE A 142 29.03 2.94 12.13
C ILE A 142 29.01 1.43 12.41
N GLY A 143 29.54 0.60 11.49
CA GLY A 143 29.54 -0.86 11.65
C GLY A 143 28.15 -1.48 11.49
N ALA A 144 27.37 -0.95 10.55
CA ALA A 144 26.06 -1.49 10.16
C ALA A 144 26.05 -1.82 8.66
N TRP A 145 25.40 -2.92 8.31
CA TRP A 145 25.04 -3.27 6.94
C TRP A 145 23.67 -2.67 6.67
N ILE A 146 23.56 -1.94 5.58
CA ILE A 146 22.35 -1.17 5.26
C ILE A 146 21.90 -1.44 3.82
N ARG A 147 20.61 -1.27 3.57
CA ARG A 147 19.99 -1.48 2.26
C ARG A 147 18.91 -0.41 2.03
N ASP A 148 18.87 0.14 0.83
CA ASP A 148 17.90 1.17 0.42
C ASP A 148 17.03 0.73 -0.74
N SER A 149 17.35 -0.38 -1.40
CA SER A 149 16.64 -0.86 -2.56
C SER A 149 16.67 -2.38 -2.66
N MET A 150 15.69 -2.91 -3.38
CA MET A 150 15.63 -4.32 -3.76
C MET A 150 15.22 -4.44 -5.22
N ALA A 151 15.77 -5.43 -5.90
CA ALA A 151 15.37 -5.78 -7.24
C ALA A 151 15.30 -7.30 -7.40
N GLY A 152 14.39 -7.76 -8.26
CA GLY A 152 14.19 -9.18 -8.49
C GLY A 152 13.19 -9.46 -9.59
N ILE A 153 12.90 -10.73 -9.84
CA ILE A 153 11.87 -11.17 -10.76
C ILE A 153 10.63 -11.56 -9.96
N GLY A 154 9.48 -11.12 -10.46
CA GLY A 154 8.17 -11.48 -9.93
C GLY A 154 7.20 -11.88 -11.02
N THR A 155 5.97 -12.15 -10.63
CA THR A 155 4.88 -12.50 -11.56
C THR A 155 3.75 -11.49 -11.39
N MET A 156 3.35 -10.86 -12.48
CA MET A 156 2.13 -10.04 -12.51
C MET A 156 0.92 -10.95 -12.42
N THR A 157 0.03 -10.68 -11.47
CA THR A 157 -1.14 -11.52 -11.18
C THR A 157 -2.34 -11.10 -12.02
N TYR A 158 -2.62 -9.81 -12.06
CA TYR A 158 -3.74 -9.25 -12.82
C TYR A 158 -3.44 -7.83 -13.30
N TYR A 159 -4.21 -7.42 -14.29
CA TYR A 159 -4.26 -6.07 -14.84
C TYR A 159 -5.70 -5.60 -14.97
N ASP A 160 -5.96 -4.36 -14.66
CA ASP A 160 -7.26 -3.69 -14.81
C ASP A 160 -7.22 -2.80 -16.06
N PRO A 161 -7.87 -3.18 -17.16
CA PRO A 161 -7.82 -2.41 -18.41
C PRO A 161 -8.56 -1.07 -18.32
N ALA A 162 -9.45 -0.88 -17.34
CA ALA A 162 -10.17 0.37 -17.18
C ALA A 162 -9.34 1.46 -16.50
N THR A 163 -8.37 1.07 -15.67
CA THR A 163 -7.59 2.00 -14.83
C THR A 163 -6.08 1.95 -15.04
N GLY A 164 -5.58 0.93 -15.77
CA GLY A 164 -4.16 0.65 -15.88
C GLY A 164 -3.55 0.02 -14.63
N ALA A 165 -4.35 -0.19 -13.58
CA ALA A 165 -3.86 -0.74 -12.34
C ALA A 165 -3.48 -2.23 -12.47
N PHE A 166 -2.42 -2.64 -11.80
CA PHE A 166 -2.02 -4.04 -11.73
C PHE A 166 -1.72 -4.47 -10.30
N GLY A 167 -1.77 -5.77 -10.08
CA GLY A 167 -1.27 -6.42 -8.88
C GLY A 167 -0.31 -7.54 -9.23
N ALA A 168 0.73 -7.71 -8.43
CA ALA A 168 1.74 -8.74 -8.64
C ALA A 168 2.17 -9.40 -7.34
N LEU A 169 2.81 -10.57 -7.44
CA LEU A 169 3.38 -11.42 -6.41
C LEU A 169 2.34 -12.17 -5.54
N GLY A 170 1.29 -11.54 -5.03
CA GLY A 170 0.41 -12.12 -4.01
C GLY A 170 1.00 -12.11 -2.59
N HIS A 171 2.17 -11.51 -2.41
CA HIS A 171 2.86 -11.26 -1.14
C HIS A 171 3.69 -9.98 -1.25
N GLY A 172 4.05 -9.39 -0.13
CA GLY A 172 4.93 -8.23 -0.12
C GLY A 172 6.40 -8.57 -0.38
N ILE A 173 7.15 -7.55 -0.80
CA ILE A 173 8.61 -7.63 -0.87
C ILE A 173 9.14 -7.38 0.52
N ALA A 174 9.77 -8.39 1.10
CA ALA A 174 10.41 -8.34 2.40
C ALA A 174 11.93 -8.46 2.26
N ASP A 175 12.65 -7.83 3.17
CA ASP A 175 14.09 -7.98 3.28
C ASP A 175 14.45 -9.42 3.73
N VAL A 176 15.37 -10.06 3.03
CA VAL A 176 15.72 -11.47 3.26
C VAL A 176 16.48 -11.71 4.57
N ASP A 177 17.16 -10.70 5.10
CA ASP A 177 17.97 -10.80 6.32
C ASP A 177 17.11 -10.53 7.58
N THR A 178 16.12 -9.64 7.47
CA THR A 178 15.25 -9.22 8.58
C THR A 178 13.87 -9.85 8.54
N ALA A 179 13.45 -10.41 7.39
CA ALA A 179 12.10 -10.88 7.10
C ALA A 179 11.01 -9.80 7.26
N GLN A 180 11.39 -8.54 7.37
CA GLN A 180 10.45 -7.42 7.48
C GLN A 180 10.07 -6.90 6.10
N LEU A 181 8.80 -6.47 5.96
CA LEU A 181 8.33 -5.83 4.75
C LEU A 181 9.18 -4.58 4.46
N MET A 182 9.73 -4.48 3.24
CA MET A 182 10.53 -3.31 2.84
C MET A 182 9.69 -2.02 2.91
N PRO A 183 10.17 -1.00 3.63
CA PRO A 183 9.53 0.31 3.67
C PRO A 183 9.48 0.92 2.27
N PHE A 184 8.29 1.13 1.75
CA PHE A 184 8.08 1.56 0.38
C PHE A 184 8.22 3.08 0.23
N SER A 185 9.03 3.53 -0.72
CA SER A 185 9.09 4.90 -1.20
C SER A 185 8.53 5.02 -2.63
N ASN A 186 9.15 4.32 -3.54
CA ASN A 186 8.78 4.23 -4.95
C ASN A 186 9.34 2.92 -5.54
N GLY A 187 8.99 2.62 -6.77
CA GLY A 187 9.51 1.47 -7.49
C GLY A 187 8.89 1.37 -8.86
N SER A 188 9.46 0.51 -9.68
CA SER A 188 9.01 0.27 -11.05
C SER A 188 8.90 -1.21 -11.34
N ILE A 189 8.08 -1.57 -12.32
CA ILE A 189 8.13 -2.86 -12.99
C ILE A 189 8.82 -2.71 -14.34
N LEU A 190 9.57 -3.74 -14.71
CA LEU A 190 10.53 -3.74 -15.82
C LEU A 190 10.29 -4.98 -16.70
N PRO A 191 10.66 -4.92 -17.99
CA PRO A 191 10.71 -6.12 -18.82
C PRO A 191 11.65 -7.16 -18.22
N SER A 192 11.25 -8.43 -18.22
CA SER A 192 12.07 -9.53 -17.72
C SER A 192 12.17 -10.67 -18.71
N THR A 193 13.27 -11.43 -18.64
CA THR A 193 13.49 -12.64 -19.40
C THR A 193 13.90 -13.76 -18.46
N VAL A 194 13.15 -14.87 -18.47
CA VAL A 194 13.51 -16.07 -17.70
C VAL A 194 14.67 -16.77 -18.38
N LYS A 195 15.78 -16.97 -17.67
CA LYS A 195 16.99 -17.67 -18.15
C LYS A 195 17.04 -19.13 -17.69
N ALA A 196 16.53 -19.40 -16.48
CA ALA A 196 16.52 -20.73 -15.90
C ALA A 196 15.35 -20.89 -14.92
N VAL A 197 14.92 -22.14 -14.76
CA VAL A 197 13.91 -22.52 -13.79
C VAL A 197 14.53 -23.57 -12.85
N LYS A 198 14.65 -23.24 -11.58
CA LYS A 198 14.92 -24.23 -10.55
C LYS A 198 13.60 -24.88 -10.14
N LYS A 199 13.45 -26.16 -10.42
CA LYS A 199 12.23 -26.90 -10.07
C LYS A 199 12.10 -27.01 -8.55
N GLY A 200 10.87 -26.82 -8.04
CA GLY A 200 10.57 -27.05 -6.64
C GLY A 200 10.58 -28.55 -6.29
N GLU A 201 10.96 -28.85 -5.07
CA GLU A 201 10.95 -30.18 -4.47
C GLU A 201 10.17 -30.14 -3.15
N SER A 202 9.83 -31.33 -2.60
CA SER A 202 9.15 -31.38 -1.31
C SER A 202 10.01 -30.71 -0.21
N GLY A 203 9.47 -29.65 0.41
CA GLY A 203 10.18 -28.84 1.43
C GLY A 203 11.11 -27.75 0.88
N ALA A 204 11.26 -27.62 -0.45
CA ALA A 204 12.03 -26.54 -1.08
C ALA A 204 11.25 -25.92 -2.24
N ALA A 205 11.00 -24.61 -2.15
CA ALA A 205 10.32 -23.88 -3.21
C ALA A 205 11.16 -23.84 -4.49
N GLY A 206 10.48 -23.85 -5.65
CA GLY A 206 11.10 -23.55 -6.94
C GLY A 206 11.48 -22.07 -7.05
N GLU A 207 12.35 -21.76 -8.01
CA GLU A 207 12.86 -20.41 -8.22
C GLU A 207 12.97 -20.13 -9.72
N LEU A 208 12.47 -18.98 -10.16
CA LEU A 208 12.75 -18.44 -11.49
C LEU A 208 14.01 -17.60 -11.42
N ARG A 209 14.94 -17.84 -12.35
CA ARG A 209 16.14 -17.04 -12.53
C ARG A 209 16.11 -16.37 -13.90
N GLY A 210 16.41 -15.10 -13.95
CA GLY A 210 16.40 -14.36 -15.19
C GLY A 210 17.02 -12.99 -15.03
N ASP A 211 17.02 -12.27 -16.14
CA ASP A 211 17.45 -10.88 -16.20
C ASP A 211 16.24 -9.97 -16.36
N PHE A 212 16.39 -8.73 -15.98
CA PHE A 212 15.44 -7.66 -16.25
C PHE A 212 16.16 -6.44 -16.78
N ASP A 213 15.49 -5.74 -17.68
CA ASP A 213 16.04 -4.53 -18.31
C ASP A 213 15.81 -3.33 -17.40
N LEU A 214 16.88 -2.77 -16.86
CA LEU A 214 16.84 -1.59 -15.99
C LEU A 214 16.53 -0.28 -16.74
N THR A 215 16.54 -0.30 -18.07
CA THR A 215 16.29 0.88 -18.91
C THR A 215 14.87 0.97 -19.44
N GLY A 216 14.12 -0.15 -19.38
CA GLY A 216 12.74 -0.22 -19.82
C GLY A 216 11.80 -0.11 -18.62
N ASP A 217 11.07 0.98 -18.49
CA ASP A 217 10.00 1.10 -17.48
C ASP A 217 8.67 0.68 -18.11
N LEU A 218 7.97 -0.27 -17.49
CA LEU A 218 6.64 -0.72 -17.88
C LEU A 218 5.55 -0.02 -17.04
N GLY A 219 5.91 0.50 -15.88
CA GLY A 219 4.97 1.17 -15.00
C GLY A 219 5.51 1.34 -13.58
N ASP A 220 4.81 2.19 -12.83
CA ASP A 220 5.18 2.58 -11.49
C ASP A 220 4.45 1.78 -10.41
N LEU A 221 5.19 1.44 -9.36
CA LEU A 221 4.61 0.92 -8.12
C LEU A 221 4.12 2.08 -7.23
N TYR A 222 2.96 1.91 -6.61
CA TYR A 222 2.47 2.83 -5.58
C TYR A 222 2.33 2.17 -4.20
N ALA A 223 2.41 0.83 -4.10
CA ALA A 223 2.33 0.15 -2.81
C ALA A 223 3.11 -1.16 -2.77
N ASN A 224 3.72 -1.43 -1.61
CA ASN A 224 4.24 -2.71 -1.17
C ASN A 224 3.50 -3.11 0.11
N THR A 225 2.69 -4.15 0.06
CA THR A 225 1.82 -4.59 1.16
C THR A 225 2.02 -6.08 1.45
N SER A 226 1.50 -6.58 2.57
CA SER A 226 1.53 -8.01 2.89
C SER A 226 0.82 -8.89 1.85
N ASN A 227 -0.12 -8.32 1.08
CA ASN A 227 -0.94 -9.06 0.09
C ASN A 227 -0.39 -8.96 -1.34
N GLY A 228 0.66 -8.19 -1.57
CA GLY A 228 1.25 -8.00 -2.89
C GLY A 228 1.80 -6.61 -3.11
N ILE A 229 2.35 -6.41 -4.29
CA ILE A 229 2.72 -5.10 -4.82
C ILE A 229 1.65 -4.63 -5.81
N PHE A 230 1.42 -3.34 -5.83
CA PHE A 230 0.41 -2.71 -6.69
C PHE A 230 1.00 -1.50 -7.39
N GLY A 231 0.54 -1.25 -8.63
CA GLY A 231 1.05 -0.18 -9.45
C GLY A 231 0.12 0.18 -10.60
N ILE A 232 0.60 1.07 -11.45
CA ILE A 232 -0.04 1.48 -12.70
C ILE A 232 0.91 1.18 -13.85
N LEU A 233 0.41 0.53 -14.90
CA LEU A 233 1.13 0.37 -16.17
C LEU A 233 1.05 1.69 -16.95
N GLU A 234 2.20 2.16 -17.43
CA GLU A 234 2.29 3.37 -18.25
C GLU A 234 2.40 3.08 -19.73
N ALA A 235 2.75 1.85 -20.09
CA ALA A 235 3.07 1.50 -21.46
C ALA A 235 1.86 0.92 -22.21
N ASP A 236 1.43 1.58 -23.27
CA ASP A 236 0.56 1.04 -24.31
C ASP A 236 1.13 -0.26 -24.93
N ASP A 237 2.43 -0.48 -24.80
CA ASP A 237 3.19 -1.60 -25.37
C ASP A 237 2.99 -2.94 -24.63
N TYR A 238 2.39 -2.95 -23.43
CA TYR A 238 2.13 -4.20 -22.71
C TYR A 238 0.83 -4.91 -23.15
N SER A 239 0.04 -4.24 -23.98
CA SER A 239 -1.24 -4.72 -24.53
C SER A 239 -1.17 -6.08 -25.26
N PRO A 240 -0.12 -6.46 -25.99
CA PRO A 240 -0.11 -7.69 -26.78
C PRO A 240 -0.10 -8.99 -25.98
N VAL A 241 0.18 -8.92 -24.67
CA VAL A 241 0.40 -10.08 -23.80
C VAL A 241 -0.80 -10.33 -22.89
N LEU A 242 -1.77 -9.42 -22.89
CA LEU A 242 -2.93 -9.48 -22.02
C LEU A 242 -4.04 -10.34 -22.68
N GLY A 243 -4.55 -11.31 -21.95
CA GLY A 243 -5.71 -12.11 -22.34
C GLY A 243 -7.02 -11.33 -22.23
N ASP A 244 -8.14 -12.03 -22.42
CA ASP A 244 -9.46 -11.44 -22.24
C ASP A 244 -9.75 -11.09 -20.78
N ALA A 245 -10.42 -9.96 -20.56
CA ALA A 245 -10.86 -9.56 -19.24
C ALA A 245 -11.99 -10.48 -18.73
N VAL A 246 -11.89 -10.90 -17.48
CA VAL A 246 -12.88 -11.74 -16.81
C VAL A 246 -13.53 -10.98 -15.65
N PRO A 247 -14.81 -11.24 -15.33
CA PRO A 247 -15.49 -10.60 -14.21
C PRO A 247 -14.91 -11.07 -12.88
N VAL A 248 -14.67 -10.12 -11.98
CA VAL A 248 -14.26 -10.43 -10.60
C VAL A 248 -15.50 -10.83 -9.81
N GLY A 249 -15.57 -12.11 -9.44
CA GLY A 249 -16.58 -12.65 -8.54
C GLY A 249 -16.13 -12.60 -7.07
N ARG A 250 -17.08 -12.68 -6.14
CA ARG A 250 -16.75 -13.01 -4.75
C ARG A 250 -16.19 -14.45 -4.72
N ALA A 251 -15.14 -14.66 -3.94
CA ALA A 251 -14.66 -16.02 -3.68
C ALA A 251 -15.83 -16.86 -3.14
N GLN A 252 -16.32 -17.80 -3.93
CA GLN A 252 -17.26 -18.79 -3.44
C GLN A 252 -16.44 -19.79 -2.66
N THR A 253 -16.55 -19.78 -1.34
CA THR A 253 -16.09 -20.89 -0.51
C THR A 253 -17.02 -22.05 -0.80
N GLY A 254 -16.62 -22.91 -1.74
CA GLY A 254 -17.26 -24.20 -1.91
C GLY A 254 -17.04 -25.07 -0.67
N PRO A 255 -17.91 -26.04 -0.42
CA PRO A 255 -17.67 -27.00 0.66
C PRO A 255 -16.32 -27.70 0.38
N ALA A 256 -15.49 -27.78 1.44
CA ALA A 256 -14.24 -28.52 1.43
C ALA A 256 -14.48 -30.03 1.25
#